data_b54bbdbd56f644a92d3b9d61659f57ca
#
_entry.id   b54bbdbd56f644a92d3b9d61659f57ca
#
_cell.length_a   1.000
_cell.length_b   1.000
_cell.length_c   1.000
_cell.angle_alpha   90.00
_cell.angle_beta   90.00
_cell.angle_gamma   90.00
#
_symmetry.space_group_name_H-M   'P 1'
#
loop_
_entity.id
_entity.type
_entity.pdbx_description
1 polymer ?
#
loop_
_entity_poly.entity_id
_entity_poly.type
_entity_poly.pdbx_seq_one_letter_code
_entity_poly.pdbx_strand_id
1 'polypeptide(L)'
;MSIVSQISRLKNAKSSIKTAIENKGVTVGGGTIDTYASKIDEINTEGDYFGEIGEYLHEWVGGSIAQVIKKIPENLVIKSTHIDSLFEFCSSITTIPNLNLSSVVGTRYMFNGCTSLTNIPNINLPELVDATYMFSNCSALVDVPALNAPKLSIVQSMFLGCTALSESSLNNILSICANSAVTTENYKTLKYIGLTESQATKCTTLSNYQAFLNAGWTTGY
;
A
#
# COMPACT_ATOMS: atom_id res chain seq x y z
N MET A 1 -17.20 9.96 19.67
CA MET A 1 -18.04 8.73 19.55
C MET A 1 -18.12 8.08 20.94
N SER A 2 -19.29 7.64 21.41
CA SER A 2 -19.40 7.01 22.72
C SER A 2 -18.84 5.57 22.67
N ILE A 3 -18.32 5.07 23.79
CA ILE A 3 -17.85 3.67 23.93
C ILE A 3 -18.94 2.68 23.53
N VAL A 4 -20.19 2.97 23.85
CA VAL A 4 -21.37 2.14 23.49
C VAL A 4 -21.51 2.03 21.96
N SER A 5 -21.32 3.13 21.23
CA SER A 5 -21.37 3.17 19.78
C SER A 5 -20.24 2.33 19.17
N GLN A 6 -19.03 2.40 19.72
CA GLN A 6 -17.89 1.60 19.26
C GLN A 6 -18.10 0.10 19.52
N ILE A 7 -18.61 -0.27 20.70
CA ILE A 7 -18.95 -1.68 21.02
C ILE A 7 -20.01 -2.22 20.06
N SER A 8 -21.03 -1.43 19.73
CA SER A 8 -22.07 -1.85 18.77
C SER A 8 -21.50 -2.06 17.37
N ARG A 9 -20.58 -1.17 16.91
CA ARG A 9 -19.88 -1.34 15.63
C ARG A 9 -19.04 -2.63 15.61
N LEU A 10 -18.28 -2.91 16.67
CA LEU A 10 -17.47 -4.13 16.78
C LEU A 10 -18.32 -5.39 16.77
N LYS A 11 -19.48 -5.39 17.47
CA LYS A 11 -20.42 -6.51 17.45
C LYS A 11 -20.99 -6.75 16.05
N ASN A 12 -21.36 -5.70 15.35
CA ASN A 12 -21.88 -5.80 13.98
C ASN A 12 -20.79 -6.30 13.01
N ALA A 13 -19.56 -5.80 13.13
CA ALA A 13 -18.43 -6.24 12.36
C ALA A 13 -18.14 -7.74 12.58
N LYS A 14 -18.09 -8.19 13.82
CA LYS A 14 -17.93 -9.61 14.18
C LYS A 14 -19.01 -10.48 13.55
N SER A 15 -20.28 -10.03 13.58
CA SER A 15 -21.41 -10.76 12.99
C SER A 15 -21.27 -10.84 11.46
N SER A 16 -20.88 -9.76 10.81
CA SER A 16 -20.68 -9.72 9.35
C SER A 16 -19.53 -10.63 8.90
N ILE A 17 -18.41 -10.64 9.63
CA ILE A 17 -17.28 -11.54 9.36
C ILE A 17 -17.73 -13.00 9.49
N LYS A 18 -18.44 -13.35 10.60
CA LYS A 18 -18.98 -14.69 10.80
C LYS A 18 -19.82 -15.13 9.61
N THR A 19 -20.79 -14.31 9.20
CA THR A 19 -21.67 -14.59 8.07
C THR A 19 -20.90 -14.77 6.76
N ALA A 20 -19.90 -13.93 6.50
CA ALA A 20 -19.06 -14.04 5.30
C ALA A 20 -18.28 -15.37 5.27
N ILE A 21 -17.74 -15.80 6.40
CA ILE A 21 -17.01 -17.07 6.54
C ILE A 21 -17.98 -18.26 6.34
N GLU A 22 -19.14 -18.23 6.96
CA GLU A 22 -20.16 -19.29 6.85
C GLU A 22 -20.70 -19.41 5.42
N ASN A 23 -20.86 -18.30 4.70
CA ASN A 23 -21.26 -18.28 3.29
C ASN A 23 -20.22 -18.96 2.36
N LYS A 24 -18.97 -19.09 2.82
CA LYS A 24 -17.91 -19.84 2.12
C LYS A 24 -17.82 -21.30 2.58
N GLY A 25 -18.80 -21.81 3.31
CA GLY A 25 -18.91 -23.21 3.73
C GLY A 25 -18.10 -23.58 4.97
N VAL A 26 -17.51 -22.59 5.67
CA VAL A 26 -16.76 -22.81 6.91
C VAL A 26 -17.66 -22.56 8.12
N THR A 27 -17.80 -23.56 8.99
CA THR A 27 -18.61 -23.42 10.22
C THR A 27 -17.84 -22.62 11.27
N VAL A 28 -18.45 -21.52 11.76
CA VAL A 28 -17.88 -20.67 12.80
C VAL A 28 -18.73 -20.74 14.06
N GLY A 29 -18.18 -21.31 15.11
CA GLY A 29 -18.80 -21.32 16.44
C GLY A 29 -18.87 -19.94 17.09
N GLY A 30 -19.40 -19.83 18.30
CA GLY A 30 -19.53 -18.58 19.07
C GLY A 30 -18.20 -18.09 19.68
N GLY A 31 -17.12 -18.07 18.92
CA GLY A 31 -15.77 -17.72 19.37
C GLY A 31 -15.48 -16.23 19.50
N THR A 32 -14.25 -15.90 19.93
CA THR A 32 -13.67 -14.56 19.90
C THR A 32 -13.19 -14.20 18.49
N ILE A 33 -12.79 -12.94 18.26
CA ILE A 33 -12.20 -12.50 16.98
C ILE A 33 -10.98 -13.35 16.60
N ASP A 34 -10.17 -13.78 17.58
CA ASP A 34 -8.99 -14.62 17.35
C ASP A 34 -9.34 -16.01 16.79
N THR A 35 -10.49 -16.59 17.19
CA THR A 35 -11.00 -17.85 16.61
C THR A 35 -11.49 -17.66 15.19
N TYR A 36 -11.89 -16.45 14.78
CA TYR A 36 -12.23 -16.17 13.39
C TYR A 36 -10.99 -16.02 12.52
N ALA A 37 -9.88 -15.52 13.05
CA ALA A 37 -8.60 -15.46 12.34
C ALA A 37 -8.14 -16.86 11.92
N SER A 38 -8.16 -17.85 12.82
CA SER A 38 -7.83 -19.24 12.47
C SER A 38 -8.80 -19.88 11.47
N LYS A 39 -10.08 -19.48 11.48
CA LYS A 39 -11.06 -19.91 10.50
C LYS A 39 -10.91 -19.27 9.13
N ILE A 40 -10.36 -18.05 9.05
CA ILE A 40 -9.99 -17.42 7.79
C ILE A 40 -8.86 -18.21 7.10
N ASP A 41 -7.93 -18.82 7.84
CA ASP A 41 -6.88 -19.67 7.28
C ASP A 41 -7.43 -20.99 6.67
N GLU A 42 -8.58 -21.49 7.13
CA GLU A 42 -9.27 -22.67 6.57
C GLU A 42 -9.99 -22.37 5.25
N ILE A 43 -10.20 -21.09 4.95
CA ILE A 43 -10.87 -20.66 3.74
C ILE A 43 -9.84 -20.72 2.62
N ASN A 44 -10.06 -21.60 1.64
CA ASN A 44 -9.20 -21.72 0.49
C ASN A 44 -9.17 -20.40 -0.29
N THR A 45 -8.01 -19.74 -0.30
CA THR A 45 -7.81 -18.36 -0.75
C THR A 45 -7.82 -18.21 -2.28
N GLU A 46 -8.27 -19.20 -3.02
CA GLU A 46 -8.33 -19.14 -4.49
C GLU A 46 -9.50 -18.31 -5.04
N GLY A 47 -10.36 -17.73 -4.21
CA GLY A 47 -11.45 -16.92 -4.71
C GLY A 47 -12.17 -16.07 -3.66
N ASP A 48 -12.32 -14.81 -3.93
CA ASP A 48 -13.46 -13.95 -3.57
C ASP A 48 -13.64 -13.50 -2.11
N TYR A 49 -12.56 -13.20 -1.37
CA TYR A 49 -12.70 -12.67 0.00
C TYR A 49 -13.01 -11.20 0.11
N PHE A 50 -12.55 -10.43 -0.84
CA PHE A 50 -12.85 -9.03 -0.91
C PHE A 50 -13.78 -8.82 -2.13
N GLY A 51 -15.07 -8.96 -1.92
CA GLY A 51 -16.03 -8.36 -2.81
C GLY A 51 -15.67 -6.90 -3.04
N GLU A 52 -16.52 -6.09 -3.56
CA GLU A 52 -16.27 -4.67 -3.78
C GLU A 52 -15.76 -3.98 -2.51
N ILE A 53 -14.56 -3.37 -2.56
CA ILE A 53 -14.09 -2.44 -1.55
C ILE A 53 -14.87 -1.14 -1.76
N GLY A 54 -15.94 -0.97 -1.00
CA GLY A 54 -16.67 0.29 -0.90
C GLY A 54 -15.94 1.29 0.01
N GLU A 55 -16.53 2.46 0.17
CA GLU A 55 -16.02 3.66 0.84
C GLU A 55 -15.50 3.49 2.29
N TYR A 56 -15.66 2.34 2.92
CA TYR A 56 -15.49 2.15 4.39
C TYR A 56 -14.40 1.16 4.81
N LEU A 57 -13.58 0.62 3.90
CA LEU A 57 -12.62 -0.44 4.25
C LEU A 57 -11.29 0.05 4.86
N HIS A 58 -10.97 1.31 4.78
CA HIS A 58 -9.72 1.84 5.37
C HIS A 58 -9.65 1.71 6.91
N GLU A 59 -10.76 1.48 7.59
CA GLU A 59 -10.78 1.23 9.04
C GLU A 59 -10.58 -0.26 9.42
N TRP A 60 -10.45 -1.18 8.43
CA TRP A 60 -10.59 -2.62 8.68
C TRP A 60 -9.29 -3.42 8.66
N VAL A 61 -8.28 -2.97 7.97
CA VAL A 61 -7.05 -3.77 7.77
C VAL A 61 -5.94 -3.41 8.77
N GLY A 62 -6.06 -2.32 9.49
CA GLY A 62 -5.14 -1.99 10.60
C GLY A 62 -5.32 -2.90 11.81
N GLY A 63 -4.29 -3.62 12.24
CA GLY A 63 -4.28 -4.44 13.44
C GLY A 63 -4.17 -5.95 13.18
N SER A 64 -4.80 -6.77 14.02
CA SER A 64 -4.63 -8.24 14.00
C SER A 64 -4.99 -8.92 12.69
N ILE A 65 -5.87 -8.35 11.87
CA ILE A 65 -6.27 -8.91 10.56
C ILE A 65 -5.16 -8.72 9.52
N ALA A 66 -4.40 -7.64 9.56
CA ALA A 66 -3.31 -7.38 8.64
C ALA A 66 -2.25 -8.50 8.62
N GLN A 67 -2.00 -9.13 9.77
CA GLN A 67 -1.03 -10.22 9.88
C GLN A 67 -1.51 -11.54 9.26
N VAL A 68 -2.82 -11.69 9.03
CA VAL A 68 -3.41 -12.93 8.46
C VAL A 68 -3.54 -12.87 6.94
N ILE A 69 -3.55 -11.68 6.35
CA ILE A 69 -3.67 -11.52 4.90
C ILE A 69 -2.36 -11.94 4.24
N LYS A 70 -2.39 -13.05 3.51
CA LYS A 70 -1.23 -13.61 2.79
C LYS A 70 -1.23 -13.23 1.30
N LYS A 71 -2.41 -12.97 0.73
CA LYS A 71 -2.57 -12.67 -0.71
C LYS A 71 -3.70 -11.64 -0.92
N ILE A 72 -3.49 -10.71 -1.82
CA ILE A 72 -4.55 -9.82 -2.32
C ILE A 72 -5.24 -10.52 -3.49
N PRO A 73 -6.58 -10.62 -3.51
CA PRO A 73 -7.31 -11.23 -4.63
C PRO A 73 -7.09 -10.48 -5.95
N GLU A 74 -6.94 -11.22 -7.03
CA GLU A 74 -6.70 -10.65 -8.37
C GLU A 74 -7.94 -9.94 -8.95
N ASN A 75 -9.12 -10.34 -8.50
CA ASN A 75 -10.41 -9.77 -8.90
C ASN A 75 -10.92 -8.67 -7.95
N LEU A 76 -10.05 -8.15 -7.07
CA LEU A 76 -10.41 -7.09 -6.15
C LEU A 76 -10.90 -5.85 -6.90
N VAL A 77 -12.15 -5.45 -6.66
CA VAL A 77 -12.76 -4.24 -7.25
C VAL A 77 -12.65 -3.08 -6.26
N ILE A 78 -11.95 -2.03 -6.67
CA ILE A 78 -11.79 -0.80 -5.88
C ILE A 78 -12.69 0.29 -6.48
N LYS A 79 -13.66 0.75 -5.70
CA LYS A 79 -14.60 1.83 -6.08
C LYS A 79 -14.30 3.16 -5.39
N SER A 80 -13.53 3.13 -4.31
CA SER A 80 -13.14 4.34 -3.58
C SER A 80 -12.02 5.09 -4.30
N THR A 81 -12.05 6.40 -4.23
CA THR A 81 -10.95 7.28 -4.69
C THR A 81 -9.85 7.44 -3.63
N HIS A 82 -10.12 7.08 -2.37
CA HIS A 82 -9.17 7.09 -1.27
C HIS A 82 -9.14 5.70 -0.64
N ILE A 83 -7.97 5.07 -0.65
CA ILE A 83 -7.73 3.72 -0.15
C ILE A 83 -6.58 3.70 0.86
N ASP A 84 -6.59 4.74 1.71
CA ASP A 84 -5.59 4.94 2.73
C ASP A 84 -5.55 3.74 3.69
N SER A 85 -4.35 3.28 4.05
CA SER A 85 -4.11 2.15 4.98
C SER A 85 -4.74 0.81 4.59
N LEU A 86 -5.20 0.62 3.34
CA LEU A 86 -5.99 -0.57 2.95
C LEU A 86 -5.28 -1.90 3.25
N PHE A 87 -3.96 -1.98 3.06
CA PHE A 87 -3.13 -3.15 3.34
C PHE A 87 -2.00 -2.83 4.32
N GLU A 88 -2.19 -1.82 5.15
CA GLU A 88 -1.19 -1.41 6.14
C GLU A 88 -0.88 -2.57 7.11
N PHE A 89 0.42 -2.80 7.34
CA PHE A 89 0.96 -3.89 8.17
C PHE A 89 0.63 -5.32 7.73
N CYS A 90 0.21 -5.52 6.48
CA CYS A 90 0.05 -6.85 5.90
C CYS A 90 1.42 -7.50 5.64
N SER A 91 2.11 -7.88 6.72
CA SER A 91 3.51 -8.33 6.69
C SER A 91 3.74 -9.64 5.94
N SER A 92 2.69 -10.41 5.67
CA SER A 92 2.75 -11.70 4.95
C SER A 92 2.51 -11.56 3.43
N ILE A 93 2.09 -10.39 2.93
CA ILE A 93 1.92 -10.15 1.49
C ILE A 93 3.28 -10.08 0.82
N THR A 94 3.51 -10.93 -0.20
CA THR A 94 4.75 -10.95 -0.98
C THR A 94 4.63 -10.25 -2.33
N THR A 95 3.42 -10.18 -2.88
CA THR A 95 3.14 -9.60 -4.20
C THR A 95 1.81 -8.84 -4.19
N ILE A 96 1.69 -7.84 -5.08
CA ILE A 96 0.45 -7.10 -5.33
C ILE A 96 -0.08 -7.56 -6.70
N PRO A 97 -1.35 -7.94 -6.84
CA PRO A 97 -1.94 -8.22 -8.15
C PRO A 97 -2.09 -6.92 -8.97
N ASN A 98 -2.42 -7.05 -10.26
CA ASN A 98 -2.66 -5.88 -11.10
C ASN A 98 -4.02 -5.23 -10.75
N LEU A 99 -4.02 -4.38 -9.74
CA LEU A 99 -5.21 -3.66 -9.27
C LEU A 99 -5.58 -2.53 -10.23
N ASN A 100 -6.88 -2.36 -10.50
CA ASN A 100 -7.36 -1.17 -11.18
C ASN A 100 -7.45 0.01 -10.21
N LEU A 101 -6.43 0.87 -10.24
CA LEU A 101 -6.34 2.08 -9.40
C LEU A 101 -6.51 3.38 -10.21
N SER A 102 -7.12 3.30 -11.40
CA SER A 102 -7.21 4.43 -12.33
C SER A 102 -8.01 5.64 -11.82
N SER A 103 -8.91 5.45 -10.86
CA SER A 103 -9.69 6.52 -10.21
C SER A 103 -9.15 6.93 -8.83
N VAL A 104 -8.08 6.29 -8.36
CA VAL A 104 -7.57 6.50 -7.00
C VAL A 104 -6.76 7.79 -6.91
N VAL A 105 -7.10 8.62 -5.94
CA VAL A 105 -6.49 9.93 -5.65
C VAL A 105 -5.58 9.88 -4.43
N GLY A 106 -5.91 9.07 -3.42
CA GLY A 106 -5.15 8.93 -2.18
C GLY A 106 -4.83 7.48 -1.84
N THR A 107 -3.56 7.22 -1.48
CA THR A 107 -3.04 5.89 -1.11
C THR A 107 -2.14 5.97 0.12
N ARG A 108 -2.43 6.88 1.06
CA ARG A 108 -1.61 7.08 2.26
C ARG A 108 -1.50 5.78 3.05
N TYR A 109 -0.28 5.39 3.41
CA TYR A 109 -0.01 4.16 4.19
C TYR A 109 -0.52 2.86 3.56
N MET A 110 -0.98 2.84 2.30
CA MET A 110 -1.70 1.69 1.72
C MET A 110 -0.98 0.35 1.89
N PHE A 111 0.34 0.32 1.76
CA PHE A 111 1.19 -0.86 1.95
C PHE A 111 2.27 -0.63 3.01
N ASN A 112 2.10 0.36 3.90
CA ASN A 112 3.07 0.61 4.97
C ASN A 112 3.25 -0.64 5.84
N GLY A 113 4.50 -1.05 6.06
CA GLY A 113 4.81 -2.21 6.90
C GLY A 113 4.54 -3.58 6.24
N CYS A 114 4.33 -3.64 4.93
CA CYS A 114 4.30 -4.90 4.18
C CYS A 114 5.72 -5.45 4.03
N THR A 115 6.30 -5.95 5.13
CA THR A 115 7.73 -6.29 5.25
C THR A 115 8.18 -7.44 4.35
N SER A 116 7.28 -8.30 3.85
CA SER A 116 7.58 -9.39 2.92
C SER A 116 7.31 -9.03 1.45
N LEU A 117 6.81 -7.83 1.15
CA LEU A 117 6.55 -7.39 -0.21
C LEU A 117 7.86 -7.23 -0.98
N THR A 118 8.04 -7.97 -2.09
CA THR A 118 9.29 -7.98 -2.86
C THR A 118 9.24 -7.15 -4.13
N ASN A 119 8.06 -7.00 -4.74
CA ASN A 119 7.89 -6.28 -6.00
C ASN A 119 6.53 -5.58 -6.07
N ILE A 120 6.48 -4.53 -6.86
CA ILE A 120 5.27 -3.79 -7.21
C ILE A 120 4.98 -4.06 -8.70
N PRO A 121 3.75 -4.44 -9.10
CA PRO A 121 3.40 -4.55 -10.51
C PRO A 121 3.36 -3.17 -11.18
N ASN A 122 3.30 -3.13 -12.50
CA ASN A 122 3.16 -1.87 -13.24
C ASN A 122 1.75 -1.31 -13.08
N ILE A 123 1.49 -0.63 -11.96
CA ILE A 123 0.19 -0.05 -11.61
C ILE A 123 0.06 1.32 -12.29
N ASN A 124 -1.06 1.55 -12.97
CA ASN A 124 -1.41 2.84 -13.55
C ASN A 124 -2.17 3.70 -12.52
N LEU A 125 -1.64 4.86 -12.17
CA LEU A 125 -2.12 5.76 -11.12
C LEU A 125 -2.33 7.20 -11.65
N PRO A 126 -3.10 7.41 -12.75
CA PRO A 126 -3.17 8.70 -13.44
C PRO A 126 -3.76 9.82 -12.60
N GLU A 127 -4.60 9.49 -11.60
CA GLU A 127 -5.27 10.44 -10.72
C GLU A 127 -4.60 10.58 -9.34
N LEU A 128 -3.56 9.79 -9.06
CA LEU A 128 -2.92 9.79 -7.73
C LEU A 128 -2.29 11.14 -7.41
N VAL A 129 -2.68 11.70 -6.25
CA VAL A 129 -2.18 12.96 -5.70
C VAL A 129 -1.30 12.74 -4.47
N ASP A 130 -1.74 11.86 -3.56
CA ASP A 130 -1.07 11.64 -2.28
C ASP A 130 -0.67 10.17 -2.09
N ALA A 131 0.66 9.95 -2.04
CA ALA A 131 1.29 8.66 -1.78
C ALA A 131 2.09 8.67 -0.46
N THR A 132 1.71 9.52 0.50
CA THR A 132 2.37 9.62 1.81
C THR A 132 2.50 8.23 2.45
N TYR A 133 3.73 7.80 2.76
CA TYR A 133 4.07 6.52 3.37
C TYR A 133 3.55 5.27 2.62
N MET A 134 3.17 5.36 1.34
CA MET A 134 2.49 4.28 0.62
C MET A 134 3.20 2.93 0.70
N PHE A 135 4.54 2.90 0.58
CA PHE A 135 5.36 1.70 0.68
C PHE A 135 6.37 1.76 1.84
N SER A 136 6.16 2.65 2.80
CA SER A 136 7.08 2.78 3.93
C SER A 136 7.24 1.44 4.66
N ASN A 137 8.47 1.15 5.10
CA ASN A 137 8.82 -0.08 5.81
C ASN A 137 8.57 -1.39 5.03
N CYS A 138 8.48 -1.34 3.70
CA CYS A 138 8.54 -2.54 2.86
C CYS A 138 10.00 -2.99 2.72
N SER A 139 10.58 -3.54 3.78
CA SER A 139 12.03 -3.79 3.89
C SER A 139 12.56 -4.84 2.90
N ALA A 140 11.70 -5.75 2.41
CA ALA A 140 12.05 -6.73 1.39
C ALA A 140 11.82 -6.24 -0.05
N LEU A 141 11.35 -4.99 -0.26
CA LEU A 141 11.01 -4.48 -1.59
C LEU A 141 12.27 -4.25 -2.43
N VAL A 142 12.40 -5.02 -3.50
CA VAL A 142 13.52 -4.97 -4.44
C VAL A 142 13.11 -4.27 -5.72
N ASP A 143 11.95 -4.63 -6.29
CA ASP A 143 11.54 -4.19 -7.62
C ASP A 143 10.38 -3.20 -7.59
N VAL A 144 10.67 -1.98 -8.05
CA VAL A 144 9.72 -0.89 -8.26
C VAL A 144 9.73 -0.50 -9.73
N PRO A 145 8.63 -0.67 -10.49
CA PRO A 145 8.56 -0.26 -11.89
C PRO A 145 8.46 1.26 -12.03
N ALA A 146 8.60 1.78 -13.24
CA ALA A 146 8.33 3.18 -13.56
C ALA A 146 6.81 3.43 -13.53
N LEU A 147 6.28 3.82 -12.39
CA LEU A 147 4.85 4.08 -12.21
C LEU A 147 4.42 5.33 -12.98
N ASN A 148 3.26 5.26 -13.64
CA ASN A 148 2.63 6.42 -14.26
C ASN A 148 1.73 7.13 -13.24
N ALA A 149 2.23 8.22 -12.64
CA ALA A 149 1.51 9.03 -11.65
C ALA A 149 1.74 10.54 -11.87
N PRO A 150 1.26 11.12 -13.00
CA PRO A 150 1.58 12.49 -13.39
C PRO A 150 1.02 13.56 -12.46
N LYS A 151 -0.04 13.27 -11.70
CA LYS A 151 -0.65 14.18 -10.73
C LYS A 151 -0.08 14.06 -9.32
N LEU A 152 0.85 13.13 -9.10
CA LEU A 152 1.48 12.90 -7.80
C LEU A 152 2.15 14.17 -7.30
N SER A 153 1.68 14.70 -6.16
CA SER A 153 2.16 15.96 -5.60
C SER A 153 2.62 15.84 -4.14
N ILE A 154 2.28 14.75 -3.46
CA ILE A 154 2.69 14.49 -2.08
C ILE A 154 3.32 13.10 -2.01
N VAL A 155 4.62 13.05 -1.66
CA VAL A 155 5.43 11.81 -1.67
C VAL A 155 6.14 11.57 -0.34
N GLN A 156 5.71 12.22 0.72
CA GLN A 156 6.39 12.16 2.01
C GLN A 156 6.63 10.72 2.44
N SER A 157 7.93 10.38 2.59
CA SER A 157 8.38 9.08 3.09
C SER A 157 7.80 7.86 2.34
N MET A 158 7.48 8.02 1.05
CA MET A 158 6.83 6.97 0.23
C MET A 158 7.60 5.65 0.27
N PHE A 159 8.94 5.68 0.31
CA PHE A 159 9.83 4.51 0.34
C PHE A 159 10.70 4.45 1.60
N LEU A 160 10.30 5.12 2.69
CA LEU A 160 11.04 5.08 3.94
C LEU A 160 11.18 3.64 4.45
N GLY A 161 12.41 3.21 4.75
CA GLY A 161 12.67 1.84 5.24
C GLY A 161 12.68 0.75 4.16
N CYS A 162 12.53 1.09 2.86
CA CYS A 162 12.74 0.16 1.76
C CYS A 162 14.23 -0.04 1.48
N THR A 163 14.92 -0.79 2.32
CA THR A 163 16.38 -0.91 2.30
C THR A 163 16.93 -1.82 1.20
N ALA A 164 16.09 -2.67 0.59
CA ALA A 164 16.48 -3.68 -0.40
C ALA A 164 16.35 -3.21 -1.87
N LEU A 165 15.99 -1.95 -2.14
CA LEU A 165 15.74 -1.45 -3.51
C LEU A 165 16.94 -1.67 -4.44
N SER A 166 16.67 -2.27 -5.60
CA SER A 166 17.65 -2.45 -6.68
C SER A 166 18.02 -1.10 -7.35
N GLU A 167 19.16 -1.07 -8.05
CA GLU A 167 19.55 0.12 -8.84
C GLU A 167 18.53 0.46 -9.94
N SER A 168 17.93 -0.58 -10.56
CA SER A 168 16.84 -0.39 -11.52
C SER A 168 15.65 0.32 -10.87
N SER A 169 15.26 -0.10 -9.65
CA SER A 169 14.18 0.53 -8.90
C SER A 169 14.49 1.96 -8.49
N LEU A 170 15.72 2.24 -8.06
CA LEU A 170 16.15 3.62 -7.79
C LEU A 170 16.05 4.48 -9.04
N ASN A 171 16.48 3.98 -10.21
CA ASN A 171 16.35 4.70 -11.46
C ASN A 171 14.89 4.95 -11.87
N ASN A 172 13.98 3.99 -11.61
CA ASN A 172 12.55 4.14 -11.84
C ASN A 172 11.93 5.17 -10.87
N ILE A 173 12.35 5.19 -9.60
CA ILE A 173 11.93 6.20 -8.63
C ILE A 173 12.34 7.61 -9.08
N LEU A 174 13.55 7.79 -9.62
CA LEU A 174 13.97 9.05 -10.23
C LEU A 174 13.04 9.48 -11.37
N SER A 175 12.62 8.51 -12.21
CA SER A 175 11.65 8.77 -13.28
C SER A 175 10.26 9.17 -12.73
N ILE A 176 9.78 8.49 -11.70
CA ILE A 176 8.52 8.84 -11.03
C ILE A 176 8.59 10.28 -10.52
N CYS A 177 9.68 10.66 -9.86
CA CYS A 177 9.91 12.01 -9.36
C CYS A 177 9.93 13.03 -10.51
N ALA A 178 10.71 12.77 -11.55
CA ALA A 178 10.86 13.67 -12.70
C ALA A 178 9.52 13.95 -13.42
N ASN A 179 8.62 12.98 -13.44
CA ASN A 179 7.30 13.06 -14.10
C ASN A 179 6.15 13.48 -13.16
N SER A 180 6.44 13.72 -11.89
CA SER A 180 5.43 14.09 -10.89
C SER A 180 5.14 15.59 -10.87
N ALA A 181 3.99 15.97 -10.29
CA ALA A 181 3.60 17.37 -10.05
C ALA A 181 4.12 17.94 -8.72
N VAL A 182 5.05 17.25 -8.05
CA VAL A 182 5.61 17.68 -6.75
C VAL A 182 6.37 19.00 -6.90
N THR A 183 6.11 19.96 -5.99
CA THR A 183 6.80 21.26 -5.92
C THR A 183 7.79 21.29 -4.76
N THR A 184 8.64 22.32 -4.71
CA THR A 184 9.57 22.54 -3.58
C THR A 184 8.84 22.70 -2.25
N GLU A 185 7.64 23.22 -2.27
CA GLU A 185 6.78 23.37 -1.09
C GLU A 185 6.21 22.02 -0.63
N ASN A 186 6.17 21.03 -1.51
CA ASN A 186 5.69 19.66 -1.26
C ASN A 186 6.84 18.64 -1.32
N TYR A 187 8.01 18.94 -0.76
CA TYR A 187 9.04 17.92 -0.52
C TYR A 187 9.77 17.38 -1.76
N LYS A 188 10.35 18.24 -2.60
CA LYS A 188 11.23 17.83 -3.71
C LYS A 188 12.64 17.44 -3.24
N THR A 189 12.77 16.44 -2.38
CA THR A 189 14.07 15.87 -2.00
C THR A 189 14.00 14.37 -1.84
N LEU A 190 15.10 13.64 -2.11
CA LEU A 190 15.18 12.20 -1.88
C LEU A 190 14.94 11.82 -0.42
N LYS A 191 15.29 12.70 0.52
CA LYS A 191 15.06 12.51 1.95
C LYS A 191 13.55 12.39 2.28
N TYR A 192 12.71 13.19 1.62
CA TYR A 192 11.27 13.13 1.82
C TYR A 192 10.61 11.95 1.12
N ILE A 193 11.24 11.38 0.09
CA ILE A 193 10.82 10.10 -0.50
C ILE A 193 11.15 8.93 0.45
N GLY A 194 12.15 9.13 1.32
CA GLY A 194 12.55 8.16 2.33
C GLY A 194 13.70 7.25 1.89
N LEU A 195 14.46 7.63 0.85
CA LEU A 195 15.68 6.90 0.48
C LEU A 195 16.80 7.12 1.53
N THR A 196 17.61 6.10 1.74
CA THR A 196 18.82 6.19 2.58
C THR A 196 19.89 7.02 1.87
N GLU A 197 20.88 7.55 2.61
CA GLU A 197 22.03 8.26 2.03
C GLU A 197 22.78 7.42 1.01
N SER A 198 22.97 6.12 1.28
CA SER A 198 23.61 5.19 0.34
C SER A 198 22.81 5.06 -0.96
N GLN A 199 21.50 4.95 -0.88
CA GLN A 199 20.61 4.89 -2.05
C GLN A 199 20.63 6.22 -2.83
N ALA A 200 20.55 7.36 -2.14
CA ALA A 200 20.64 8.69 -2.73
C ALA A 200 21.97 8.90 -3.47
N THR A 201 23.08 8.45 -2.89
CA THR A 201 24.40 8.49 -3.52
C THR A 201 24.43 7.64 -4.80
N LYS A 202 23.88 6.43 -4.79
CA LYS A 202 23.75 5.58 -6.00
C LYS A 202 22.93 6.25 -7.09
N CYS A 203 21.88 6.97 -6.75
CA CYS A 203 21.05 7.69 -7.71
C CYS A 203 21.87 8.63 -8.61
N THR A 204 22.96 9.23 -8.13
CA THR A 204 23.79 10.19 -8.89
C THR A 204 24.40 9.61 -10.15
N THR A 205 24.56 8.30 -10.25
CA THR A 205 25.15 7.59 -11.41
C THR A 205 24.10 7.02 -12.36
N LEU A 206 22.81 7.11 -12.03
CA LEU A 206 21.73 6.49 -12.80
C LEU A 206 21.24 7.36 -13.95
N SER A 207 20.75 6.73 -15.02
CA SER A 207 20.38 7.41 -16.28
C SER A 207 19.29 8.47 -16.13
N ASN A 208 18.33 8.30 -15.19
CA ASN A 208 17.26 9.26 -14.94
C ASN A 208 17.65 10.40 -14.00
N TYR A 209 18.88 10.42 -13.49
CA TYR A 209 19.29 11.42 -12.50
C TYR A 209 19.27 12.85 -13.07
N GLN A 210 19.69 13.05 -14.31
CA GLN A 210 19.64 14.37 -14.95
C GLN A 210 18.20 14.86 -15.15
N ALA A 211 17.28 13.99 -15.55
CA ALA A 211 15.86 14.34 -15.68
C ALA A 211 15.24 14.71 -14.31
N PHE A 212 15.60 13.97 -13.27
CA PHE A 212 15.25 14.26 -11.88
C PHE A 212 15.73 15.65 -11.45
N LEU A 213 17.01 16.02 -11.70
CA LEU A 213 17.54 17.35 -11.39
C LEU A 213 16.84 18.46 -12.19
N ASN A 214 16.60 18.24 -13.51
CA ASN A 214 15.92 19.20 -14.37
C ASN A 214 14.48 19.47 -13.94
N ALA A 215 13.82 18.49 -13.32
CA ALA A 215 12.50 18.64 -12.72
C ALA A 215 12.52 19.37 -11.35
N GLY A 216 13.70 19.82 -10.90
CA GLY A 216 13.90 20.59 -9.67
C GLY A 216 13.99 19.73 -8.40
N TRP A 217 14.21 18.43 -8.52
CA TRP A 217 14.51 17.56 -7.40
C TRP A 217 15.97 17.71 -6.96
N THR A 218 16.24 17.41 -5.70
CA THR A 218 17.59 17.45 -5.13
C THR A 218 17.88 16.21 -4.32
N THR A 219 19.15 15.85 -4.20
CA THR A 219 19.61 14.77 -3.31
C THR A 219 19.51 15.15 -1.83
N GLY A 220 19.11 16.38 -1.51
CA GLY A 220 18.78 16.95 -0.20
C GLY A 220 19.65 16.48 0.96
N TYR A 221 20.62 17.26 1.31
CA TYR A 221 21.28 17.24 2.63
C TYR A 221 20.88 18.50 3.38
#